data_b5510264ce1d152faaf1a0e237de63cd
#
_entry.id   b5510264ce1d152faaf1a0e237de63cd
#
_cell.length_a   1.000
_cell.length_b   1.000
_cell.length_c   1.000
_cell.angle_alpha   90.00
_cell.angle_beta   90.00
_cell.angle_gamma   90.00
#
_symmetry.space_group_name_H-M   'P 1'
#
loop_
_entity.id
_entity.type
_entity.pdbx_description
1 polymer ?
#
loop_
_entity_poly.entity_id
_entity_poly.type
_entity_poly.pdbx_seq_one_letter_code
_entity_poly.pdbx_strand_id
1 'polypeptide(L)'
;AAPFIEGVTVSGGEATIQLPFLIALFSAIKTDPELQHLTCLVDSNGLLSETGWEKLLPVLDGAMLDLKAWGNAHHRFLTGRENPLIKQSIRWLADRHRLTELRLLVIPEQCDYLEHLKPLTTFIRGLGNVPVRINAFHAHGVYGEAASWRSATPEDIEPLAQALEKQKITVI
;
A
#
# COMPACT_ATOMS: atom_id res chain seq x y z
N ALA A 1 -15.38 7.13 23.16
CA ALA A 1 -14.60 6.17 22.33
C ALA A 1 -13.24 6.75 21.94
N ALA A 2 -13.14 8.07 21.72
CA ALA A 2 -11.89 8.74 21.31
C ALA A 2 -10.64 8.43 22.15
N PRO A 3 -10.70 8.29 23.48
CA PRO A 3 -9.51 8.02 24.29
C PRO A 3 -8.91 6.62 24.09
N PHE A 4 -9.58 5.74 23.34
CA PHE A 4 -9.11 4.36 23.08
C PHE A 4 -8.65 4.11 21.64
N ILE A 5 -8.67 5.13 20.80
CA ILE A 5 -8.25 5.03 19.39
C ILE A 5 -7.15 6.06 19.10
N GLU A 6 -6.15 5.66 18.32
CA GLU A 6 -5.01 6.51 17.93
C GLU A 6 -5.19 7.14 16.55
N GLY A 7 -6.12 6.60 15.75
CA GLY A 7 -6.32 7.10 14.40
C GLY A 7 -7.49 6.45 13.66
N VAL A 8 -7.71 6.97 12.47
CA VAL A 8 -8.72 6.51 11.53
C VAL A 8 -8.03 6.13 10.23
N THR A 9 -8.30 4.92 9.75
CA THR A 9 -7.86 4.48 8.41
C THR A 9 -9.09 4.36 7.52
N VAL A 10 -9.08 5.05 6.39
CA VAL A 10 -10.10 4.88 5.36
C VAL A 10 -9.59 3.89 4.33
N SER A 11 -10.35 2.83 4.14
CA SER A 11 -10.11 1.75 3.20
C SER A 11 -11.40 1.48 2.41
N GLY A 12 -11.43 0.44 1.60
CA GLY A 12 -12.62 0.01 0.84
C GLY A 12 -12.19 -0.62 -0.47
N GLY A 13 -13.02 -0.54 -1.53
CA GLY A 13 -12.58 -0.94 -2.87
C GLY A 13 -11.39 -0.12 -3.34
N GLU A 14 -11.53 1.20 -3.37
CA GLU A 14 -10.45 2.19 -3.50
C GLU A 14 -10.93 3.51 -2.88
N ALA A 15 -10.35 3.88 -1.74
CA ALA A 15 -10.76 5.05 -0.96
C ALA A 15 -10.59 6.36 -1.74
N THR A 16 -9.54 6.47 -2.55
CA THR A 16 -9.19 7.72 -3.26
C THR A 16 -10.13 8.06 -4.43
N ILE A 17 -11.00 7.15 -4.86
CA ILE A 17 -12.08 7.45 -5.82
C ILE A 17 -13.02 8.52 -5.26
N GLN A 18 -13.20 8.55 -3.94
CA GLN A 18 -14.02 9.54 -3.23
C GLN A 18 -13.17 10.65 -2.61
N LEU A 19 -12.17 11.16 -3.33
CA LEU A 19 -11.22 12.15 -2.84
C LEU A 19 -11.87 13.36 -2.15
N PRO A 20 -12.95 13.99 -2.68
CA PRO A 20 -13.61 15.10 -1.98
C PRO A 20 -14.16 14.70 -0.61
N PHE A 21 -14.72 13.50 -0.48
CA PHE A 21 -15.20 12.97 0.79
C PHE A 21 -14.05 12.73 1.78
N LEU A 22 -12.95 12.14 1.33
CA LEU A 22 -11.75 11.94 2.17
C LEU A 22 -11.22 13.24 2.73
N ILE A 23 -11.09 14.25 1.88
CA ILE A 23 -10.62 15.58 2.28
C ILE A 23 -11.58 16.20 3.31
N ALA A 24 -12.89 16.12 3.08
CA ALA A 24 -13.89 16.66 4.00
C ALA A 24 -13.86 15.93 5.36
N LEU A 25 -13.80 14.60 5.35
CA LEU A 25 -13.74 13.77 6.55
C LEU A 25 -12.48 14.08 7.38
N PHE A 26 -11.31 14.03 6.76
CA PHE A 26 -10.05 14.28 7.46
C PHE A 26 -9.95 15.74 7.93
N SER A 27 -10.45 16.70 7.15
CA SER A 27 -10.55 18.10 7.58
C SER A 27 -11.42 18.24 8.83
N ALA A 28 -12.59 17.59 8.86
CA ALA A 28 -13.46 17.61 10.02
C ALA A 28 -12.77 17.02 11.27
N ILE A 29 -12.08 15.88 11.12
CA ILE A 29 -11.31 15.27 12.23
C ILE A 29 -10.21 16.24 12.72
N LYS A 30 -9.44 16.84 11.80
CA LYS A 30 -8.31 17.72 12.14
C LYS A 30 -8.74 19.06 12.76
N THR A 31 -9.98 19.50 12.52
CA THR A 31 -10.51 20.76 13.08
C THR A 31 -11.35 20.58 14.34
N ASP A 32 -11.75 19.34 14.66
CA ASP A 32 -12.50 19.04 15.88
C ASP A 32 -11.56 18.99 17.10
N PRO A 33 -11.79 19.78 18.17
CA PRO A 33 -10.93 19.78 19.35
C PRO A 33 -10.78 18.44 20.07
N GLU A 34 -11.78 17.56 19.98
CA GLU A 34 -11.76 16.24 20.59
C GLU A 34 -11.08 15.17 19.71
N LEU A 35 -11.05 15.39 18.39
CA LEU A 35 -10.59 14.39 17.42
C LEU A 35 -9.26 14.76 16.73
N GLN A 36 -8.81 16.01 16.78
CA GLN A 36 -7.63 16.51 16.05
C GLN A 36 -6.33 15.74 16.36
N HIS A 37 -6.27 15.03 17.50
CA HIS A 37 -5.14 14.20 17.89
C HIS A 37 -5.06 12.88 17.11
N LEU A 38 -6.17 12.46 16.46
CA LEU A 38 -6.22 11.21 15.72
C LEU A 38 -5.41 11.30 14.41
N THR A 39 -4.68 10.25 14.10
CA THR A 39 -4.02 10.11 12.79
C THR A 39 -5.04 9.77 11.71
N CYS A 40 -4.92 10.42 10.55
CA CYS A 40 -5.76 10.20 9.38
C CYS A 40 -4.97 9.43 8.33
N LEU A 41 -5.25 8.15 8.15
CA LEU A 41 -4.56 7.27 7.24
C LEU A 41 -5.47 6.85 6.08
N VAL A 42 -4.88 6.59 4.91
CA VAL A 42 -5.57 6.01 3.76
C VAL A 42 -4.90 4.72 3.33
N ASP A 43 -5.71 3.72 2.99
CA ASP A 43 -5.32 2.48 2.35
C ASP A 43 -5.72 2.55 0.87
N SER A 44 -4.73 2.46 -0.04
CA SER A 44 -4.94 2.77 -1.45
C SER A 44 -4.11 1.89 -2.39
N ASN A 45 -4.62 1.68 -3.59
CA ASN A 45 -3.90 1.04 -4.68
C ASN A 45 -2.85 1.96 -5.35
N GLY A 46 -2.74 3.23 -4.93
CA GLY A 46 -1.74 4.18 -5.42
C GLY A 46 -2.01 4.78 -6.81
N LEU A 47 -3.18 4.59 -7.40
CA LEU A 47 -3.54 5.14 -8.71
C LEU A 47 -4.02 6.60 -8.68
N LEU A 48 -4.05 7.22 -7.50
CA LEU A 48 -4.36 8.65 -7.40
C LEU A 48 -3.25 9.47 -8.08
N SER A 49 -3.64 10.48 -8.87
CA SER A 49 -2.68 11.38 -9.51
C SER A 49 -1.91 12.21 -8.49
N GLU A 50 -0.73 12.72 -8.85
CA GLU A 50 0.06 13.61 -8.01
C GLU A 50 -0.78 14.81 -7.52
N THR A 51 -1.51 15.47 -8.42
CA THR A 51 -2.44 16.56 -8.06
C THR A 51 -3.52 16.13 -7.06
N GLY A 52 -3.95 14.85 -7.13
CA GLY A 52 -4.87 14.29 -6.14
C GLY A 52 -4.21 14.15 -4.77
N TRP A 53 -3.00 13.62 -4.73
CA TRP A 53 -2.20 13.52 -3.51
C TRP A 53 -1.90 14.90 -2.90
N GLU A 54 -1.54 15.90 -3.72
CA GLU A 54 -1.33 17.28 -3.26
C GLU A 54 -2.55 17.86 -2.55
N LYS A 55 -3.76 17.60 -3.07
CA LYS A 55 -5.01 18.05 -2.44
C LYS A 55 -5.29 17.36 -1.10
N LEU A 56 -4.92 16.09 -0.97
CA LEU A 56 -5.14 15.32 0.25
C LEU A 56 -4.07 15.60 1.32
N LEU A 57 -2.85 15.94 0.90
CA LEU A 57 -1.67 16.09 1.76
C LEU A 57 -1.89 16.96 3.01
N PRO A 58 -2.60 18.11 2.95
CA PRO A 58 -2.78 18.96 4.13
C PRO A 58 -3.50 18.30 5.31
N VAL A 59 -4.28 17.27 5.06
CA VAL A 59 -5.10 16.58 6.07
C VAL A 59 -4.73 15.11 6.24
N LEU A 60 -3.76 14.61 5.46
CA LEU A 60 -3.28 13.23 5.47
C LEU A 60 -2.07 13.08 6.39
N ASP A 61 -2.11 12.17 7.35
CA ASP A 61 -0.95 11.81 8.15
C ASP A 61 -0.12 10.70 7.53
N GLY A 62 -0.76 9.79 6.78
CA GLY A 62 -0.04 8.74 6.09
C GLY A 62 -0.90 7.89 5.16
N ALA A 63 -0.22 7.16 4.29
CA ALA A 63 -0.84 6.24 3.35
C ALA A 63 -0.13 4.89 3.36
N MET A 64 -0.91 3.82 3.22
CA MET A 64 -0.43 2.47 2.97
C MET A 64 -0.72 2.15 1.50
N LEU A 65 0.30 1.81 0.73
CA LEU A 65 0.15 1.57 -0.70
C LEU A 65 0.47 0.13 -1.10
N ASP A 66 -0.40 -0.43 -1.93
CA ASP A 66 -0.23 -1.75 -2.51
C ASP A 66 0.60 -1.70 -3.80
N LEU A 67 1.65 -2.50 -3.88
CA LEU A 67 2.32 -2.87 -5.13
C LEU A 67 2.12 -4.37 -5.34
N LYS A 68 1.20 -4.76 -6.24
CA LYS A 68 0.75 -6.16 -6.36
C LYS A 68 1.63 -7.03 -7.27
N ALA A 69 2.53 -6.44 -8.03
CA ALA A 69 3.64 -7.08 -8.75
C ALA A 69 4.70 -6.04 -9.09
N TRP A 70 5.95 -6.48 -9.29
CA TRP A 70 7.04 -5.60 -9.69
C TRP A 70 7.01 -5.28 -11.19
N GLY A 71 6.86 -6.30 -12.05
CA GLY A 71 6.79 -6.17 -13.49
C GLY A 71 5.50 -5.49 -13.93
N ASN A 72 5.59 -4.50 -14.83
CA ASN A 72 4.40 -3.76 -15.29
C ASN A 72 3.38 -4.68 -16.01
N ALA A 73 3.86 -5.55 -16.90
CA ALA A 73 3.00 -6.50 -17.60
C ALA A 73 2.31 -7.46 -16.62
N HIS A 74 3.05 -7.96 -15.63
CA HIS A 74 2.53 -8.87 -14.63
C HIS A 74 1.53 -8.16 -13.70
N HIS A 75 1.82 -6.94 -13.27
CA HIS A 75 0.88 -6.13 -12.49
C HIS A 75 -0.43 -5.88 -13.26
N ARG A 76 -0.33 -5.60 -14.57
CA ARG A 76 -1.50 -5.43 -15.43
C ARG A 76 -2.31 -6.73 -15.56
N PHE A 77 -1.66 -7.87 -15.66
CA PHE A 77 -2.33 -9.18 -15.66
C PHE A 77 -3.13 -9.38 -14.35
N LEU A 78 -2.53 -9.13 -13.19
CA LEU A 78 -3.16 -9.33 -11.89
C LEU A 78 -4.29 -8.34 -11.58
N THR A 79 -4.17 -7.09 -12.04
CA THR A 79 -5.04 -5.98 -11.57
C THR A 79 -5.81 -5.27 -12.66
N GLY A 80 -5.51 -5.55 -13.92
CA GLY A 80 -6.02 -4.79 -15.08
C GLY A 80 -5.40 -3.39 -15.22
N ARG A 81 -4.43 -3.01 -14.37
CA ARG A 81 -3.80 -1.68 -14.35
C ARG A 81 -2.28 -1.78 -14.40
N GLU A 82 -1.65 -0.78 -15.00
CA GLU A 82 -0.20 -0.61 -15.01
C GLU A 82 0.30 -0.03 -13.68
N ASN A 83 1.57 -0.31 -13.34
CA ASN A 83 2.14 0.12 -12.06
C ASN A 83 3.11 1.33 -12.08
N PRO A 84 3.44 2.00 -13.20
CA PRO A 84 4.33 3.16 -13.14
C PRO A 84 3.80 4.30 -12.27
N LEU A 85 2.50 4.62 -12.37
CA LEU A 85 1.87 5.65 -11.54
C LEU A 85 1.86 5.25 -10.06
N ILE A 86 1.65 3.97 -9.75
CA ILE A 86 1.70 3.44 -8.38
C ILE A 86 3.10 3.63 -7.79
N LYS A 87 4.15 3.25 -8.53
CA LYS A 87 5.54 3.45 -8.13
C LYS A 87 5.89 4.94 -7.96
N GLN A 88 5.31 5.81 -8.79
CA GLN A 88 5.44 7.26 -8.64
C GLN A 88 4.78 7.74 -7.35
N SER A 89 3.53 7.33 -7.07
CA SER A 89 2.80 7.66 -5.84
C SER A 89 3.55 7.20 -4.59
N ILE A 90 4.11 5.98 -4.61
CA ILE A 90 4.91 5.43 -3.52
C ILE A 90 6.12 6.35 -3.23
N ARG A 91 6.90 6.73 -4.25
CA ARG A 91 8.04 7.63 -4.08
C ARG A 91 7.61 9.01 -3.61
N TRP A 92 6.57 9.58 -4.23
CA TRP A 92 6.07 10.91 -3.92
C TRP A 92 5.64 11.04 -2.45
N LEU A 93 4.97 10.01 -1.92
CA LEU A 93 4.57 9.95 -0.51
C LEU A 93 5.75 9.69 0.42
N ALA A 94 6.70 8.84 0.03
CA ALA A 94 7.90 8.57 0.81
C ALA A 94 8.76 9.84 0.97
N ASP A 95 8.99 10.60 -0.11
CA ASP A 95 9.74 11.86 -0.11
C ASP A 95 9.12 12.92 0.81
N ARG A 96 7.80 12.80 1.09
CA ARG A 96 7.05 13.70 1.97
C ARG A 96 6.79 13.13 3.36
N HIS A 97 7.39 11.98 3.68
CA HIS A 97 7.19 11.26 4.94
C HIS A 97 5.70 10.95 5.21
N ARG A 98 4.99 10.60 4.15
CA ARG A 98 3.58 10.22 4.19
C ARG A 98 3.33 8.78 3.74
N LEU A 99 4.34 8.04 3.32
CA LEU A 99 4.24 6.60 3.10
C LEU A 99 4.46 5.88 4.43
N THR A 100 3.38 5.37 5.01
CA THR A 100 3.42 4.67 6.29
C THR A 100 3.87 3.23 6.13
N GLU A 101 3.47 2.60 5.01
CA GLU A 101 3.70 1.18 4.76
C GLU A 101 3.65 0.90 3.26
N LEU A 102 4.63 0.17 2.75
CA LEU A 102 4.55 -0.44 1.42
C LEU A 102 4.04 -1.88 1.57
N ARG A 103 3.00 -2.23 0.82
CA ARG A 103 2.40 -3.56 0.85
C ARG A 103 2.70 -4.33 -0.42
N LEU A 104 3.25 -5.53 -0.25
CA LEU A 104 3.49 -6.50 -1.32
C LEU A 104 2.52 -7.66 -1.14
N LEU A 105 1.87 -8.10 -2.23
CA LEU A 105 0.94 -9.22 -2.20
C LEU A 105 1.62 -10.47 -2.74
N VAL A 106 1.72 -11.51 -1.93
CA VAL A 106 2.20 -12.82 -2.38
C VAL A 106 1.02 -13.68 -2.82
N ILE A 107 1.00 -13.99 -4.10
CA ILE A 107 0.08 -14.94 -4.73
C ILE A 107 0.93 -16.13 -5.18
N PRO A 108 0.70 -17.34 -4.65
CA PRO A 108 1.48 -18.51 -5.03
C PRO A 108 1.48 -18.72 -6.55
N GLU A 109 2.65 -19.03 -7.11
CA GLU A 109 2.85 -19.28 -8.55
C GLU A 109 2.62 -18.04 -9.46
N GLN A 110 2.15 -16.92 -8.88
CA GLN A 110 1.88 -15.68 -9.61
C GLN A 110 2.71 -14.49 -9.08
N CYS A 111 3.71 -14.73 -8.25
CA CYS A 111 4.51 -13.68 -7.63
C CYS A 111 5.82 -13.49 -8.39
N ASP A 112 6.13 -12.25 -8.80
CA ASP A 112 7.33 -11.93 -9.60
C ASP A 112 8.45 -11.21 -8.81
N TYR A 113 8.29 -11.02 -7.50
CA TYR A 113 9.22 -10.20 -6.71
C TYR A 113 10.62 -10.81 -6.60
N LEU A 114 10.72 -12.13 -6.47
CA LEU A 114 12.02 -12.81 -6.36
C LEU A 114 12.80 -12.77 -7.67
N GLU A 115 12.12 -12.83 -8.82
CA GLU A 115 12.71 -12.67 -10.15
C GLU A 115 13.28 -11.25 -10.34
N HIS A 116 12.63 -10.27 -9.70
CA HIS A 116 12.98 -8.86 -9.75
C HIS A 116 13.59 -8.33 -8.44
N LEU A 117 14.19 -9.19 -7.63
CA LEU A 117 14.65 -8.84 -6.28
C LEU A 117 15.58 -7.63 -6.26
N LYS A 118 16.56 -7.56 -7.17
CA LYS A 118 17.53 -6.46 -7.21
C LYS A 118 16.87 -5.11 -7.50
N PRO A 119 16.09 -4.91 -8.56
CA PRO A 119 15.41 -3.63 -8.79
C PRO A 119 14.37 -3.32 -7.71
N LEU A 120 13.65 -4.30 -7.16
CA LEU A 120 12.70 -4.12 -6.07
C LEU A 120 13.40 -3.59 -4.81
N THR A 121 14.47 -4.24 -4.36
CA THR A 121 15.21 -3.83 -3.16
C THR A 121 15.89 -2.48 -3.33
N THR A 122 16.38 -2.17 -4.53
CA THR A 122 16.92 -0.83 -4.85
C THR A 122 15.83 0.24 -4.73
N PHE A 123 14.65 -0.05 -5.23
CA PHE A 123 13.48 0.85 -5.11
C PHE A 123 13.10 1.07 -3.65
N ILE A 124 12.91 -0.01 -2.88
CA ILE A 124 12.48 0.07 -1.46
C ILE A 124 13.50 0.85 -0.63
N ARG A 125 14.79 0.61 -0.82
CA ARG A 125 15.84 1.39 -0.12
C ARG A 125 15.80 2.87 -0.45
N GLY A 126 15.42 3.24 -1.67
CA GLY A 126 15.23 4.64 -2.07
C GLY A 126 14.05 5.32 -1.39
N LEU A 127 13.17 4.58 -0.71
CA LEU A 127 12.04 5.12 0.04
C LEU A 127 12.40 5.53 1.48
N GLY A 128 13.63 5.27 1.93
CA GLY A 128 14.05 5.49 3.31
C GLY A 128 13.62 4.35 4.24
N ASN A 129 13.22 4.68 5.47
CA ASN A 129 12.86 3.70 6.51
C ASN A 129 11.38 3.28 6.46
N VAL A 130 10.82 3.13 5.27
CA VAL A 130 9.43 2.67 5.11
C VAL A 130 9.37 1.16 5.35
N PRO A 131 8.54 0.67 6.27
CA PRO A 131 8.36 -0.76 6.48
C PRO A 131 7.61 -1.40 5.30
N VAL A 132 7.93 -2.66 5.05
CA VAL A 132 7.27 -3.47 4.03
C VAL A 132 6.40 -4.51 4.71
N ARG A 133 5.11 -4.50 4.43
CA ARG A 133 4.20 -5.57 4.79
C ARG A 133 4.06 -6.55 3.64
N ILE A 134 4.16 -7.83 3.94
CA ILE A 134 3.89 -8.88 2.96
C ILE A 134 2.51 -9.48 3.27
N ASN A 135 1.56 -9.24 2.39
CA ASN A 135 0.21 -9.78 2.50
C ASN A 135 0.10 -11.13 1.80
N ALA A 136 -0.51 -12.10 2.46
CA ALA A 136 -0.89 -13.37 1.87
C ALA A 136 -2.14 -13.22 1.00
N PHE A 137 -2.14 -13.78 -0.19
CA PHE A 137 -3.36 -13.92 -0.99
C PHE A 137 -4.33 -14.91 -0.34
N HIS A 138 -5.60 -14.53 -0.28
CA HIS A 138 -6.70 -15.41 0.12
C HIS A 138 -7.73 -15.49 -0.98
N ALA A 139 -8.06 -16.71 -1.41
CA ALA A 139 -9.04 -16.95 -2.48
C ALA A 139 -10.49 -16.65 -2.07
N HIS A 140 -10.77 -16.48 -0.76
CA HIS A 140 -12.13 -16.21 -0.28
C HIS A 140 -12.60 -14.81 -0.73
N GLY A 141 -13.76 -14.76 -1.38
CA GLY A 141 -14.36 -13.51 -1.88
C GLY A 141 -13.75 -12.99 -3.19
N VAL A 142 -12.85 -13.76 -3.82
CA VAL A 142 -12.26 -13.42 -5.11
C VAL A 142 -13.10 -14.00 -6.24
N TYR A 143 -13.15 -13.31 -7.38
CA TYR A 143 -13.92 -13.70 -8.57
C TYR A 143 -13.00 -13.91 -9.79
N GLY A 144 -13.55 -14.51 -10.83
CA GLY A 144 -12.85 -14.76 -12.09
C GLY A 144 -11.78 -15.85 -11.95
N GLU A 145 -10.72 -15.74 -12.74
CA GLU A 145 -9.63 -16.71 -12.77
C GLU A 145 -8.95 -16.88 -11.39
N ALA A 146 -8.78 -15.77 -10.68
CA ALA A 146 -8.15 -15.77 -9.36
C ALA A 146 -8.91 -16.56 -8.28
N ALA A 147 -10.20 -16.87 -8.50
CA ALA A 147 -10.97 -17.72 -7.60
C ALA A 147 -10.48 -19.18 -7.59
N SER A 148 -9.76 -19.60 -8.64
CA SER A 148 -9.15 -20.93 -8.74
C SER A 148 -7.74 -21.01 -8.15
N TRP A 149 -7.13 -19.88 -7.81
CA TRP A 149 -5.78 -19.85 -7.24
C TRP A 149 -5.81 -20.27 -5.78
N ARG A 150 -4.79 -20.99 -5.36
CA ARG A 150 -4.69 -21.37 -3.95
C ARG A 150 -4.34 -20.17 -3.07
N SER A 151 -4.85 -20.15 -1.86
CA SER A 151 -4.43 -19.18 -0.85
C SER A 151 -2.95 -19.38 -0.49
N ALA A 152 -2.27 -18.28 -0.19
CA ALA A 152 -0.88 -18.32 0.25
C ALA A 152 -0.77 -18.83 1.69
N THR A 153 0.28 -19.59 1.95
CA THR A 153 0.66 -20.08 3.28
C THR A 153 1.88 -19.29 3.80
N PRO A 154 2.26 -19.43 5.08
CA PRO A 154 3.50 -18.85 5.59
C PRO A 154 4.74 -19.22 4.79
N GLU A 155 4.81 -20.46 4.30
CA GLU A 155 5.91 -20.99 3.50
C GLU A 155 6.05 -20.29 2.13
N ASP A 156 4.98 -19.76 1.59
CA ASP A 156 5.00 -18.97 0.34
C ASP A 156 5.55 -17.55 0.57
N ILE A 157 5.36 -17.01 1.77
CA ILE A 157 5.77 -15.65 2.16
C ILE A 157 7.24 -15.62 2.57
N GLU A 158 7.68 -16.64 3.29
CA GLU A 158 8.99 -16.69 3.94
C GLU A 158 10.16 -16.41 2.98
N PRO A 159 10.23 -16.95 1.74
CA PRO A 159 11.33 -16.68 0.82
C PRO A 159 11.49 -15.19 0.48
N LEU A 160 10.37 -14.46 0.29
CA LEU A 160 10.41 -13.03 0.01
C LEU A 160 10.80 -12.24 1.26
N ALA A 161 10.25 -12.58 2.42
CA ALA A 161 10.58 -11.94 3.68
C ALA A 161 12.08 -12.05 3.98
N GLN A 162 12.63 -13.26 3.96
CA GLN A 162 14.07 -13.50 4.15
C GLN A 162 14.94 -12.77 3.13
N ALA A 163 14.51 -12.71 1.86
CA ALA A 163 15.25 -12.01 0.82
C ALA A 163 15.31 -10.50 1.07
N LEU A 164 14.22 -9.89 1.55
CA LEU A 164 14.17 -8.47 1.91
C LEU A 164 14.96 -8.17 3.18
N GLU A 165 14.85 -8.98 4.22
CA GLU A 165 15.59 -8.84 5.49
C GLU A 165 17.11 -8.94 5.29
N LYS A 166 17.58 -9.89 4.46
CA LYS A 166 18.99 -9.97 4.04
C LYS A 166 19.49 -8.69 3.40
N GLN A 167 18.60 -7.90 2.82
CA GLN A 167 18.90 -6.60 2.23
C GLN A 167 18.68 -5.45 3.23
N LYS A 168 18.49 -5.73 4.53
CA LYS A 168 18.23 -4.77 5.61
C LYS A 168 16.96 -3.94 5.39
N ILE A 169 15.95 -4.50 4.76
CA ILE A 169 14.62 -3.91 4.62
C ILE A 169 13.77 -4.43 5.79
N THR A 170 13.11 -3.53 6.50
CA THR A 170 12.21 -3.88 7.61
C THR A 170 10.95 -4.53 7.04
N VAL A 171 10.70 -5.78 7.40
CA VAL A 171 9.47 -6.52 7.09
C VAL A 171 8.61 -6.61 8.36
N ILE A 172 7.28 -6.38 8.23
CA ILE A 172 6.30 -6.40 9.33
C ILE A 172 5.11 -7.29 8.99
#